data_3a8aa148dd5f34c048aa58810509dc4e
#
_entry.id   3a8aa148dd5f34c048aa58810509dc4e
#
_cell.length_a   1.000
_cell.length_b   1.000
_cell.length_c   1.000
_cell.angle_alpha   90.00
_cell.angle_beta   90.00
_cell.angle_gamma   90.00
#
_symmetry.space_group_name_H-M   'P 1'
#
loop_
_entity.id
_entity.type
_entity.pdbx_description
1 polymer ?
#
loop_
_entity_poly.entity_id
_entity_poly.type
_entity_poly.pdbx_seq_one_letter_code
_entity_poly.pdbx_strand_id
1 'polypeptide(L)'
;MRNLIIVGSGPAGLTAALYAGRANLNPLVVSGPLPGGLLTQTSEIENFPGFPDAVNGYELMAKMQEQAQKFNVEFLSETIESVELKQGGPQILHLASGETLECRALIVAAGSSPRWIGLESEESFKNRGVSACATCDGAFYRGLPVVVVGGGDSAMEEACFLTRFASEVTVVHRRDRLRASKIMAERAEKNPKIKFVWNAVVSEIYGGSDVDGIKVRDVQTGEEKEIPCKGVFVALGHVPNTQAFAGQLAMDESGYIELQSNTSYTSVEGVFGAGDCADKRYRQATP
;
A
#
# COMPACT_ATOMS: atom_id res chain seq x y z
N MET A 1 -30.01 -11.30 2.94
CA MET A 1 -29.06 -10.92 4.03
C MET A 1 -28.00 -12.01 4.15
N ARG A 2 -26.71 -11.66 4.07
CA ARG A 2 -25.55 -12.54 4.22
C ARG A 2 -25.13 -12.64 5.70
N ASN A 3 -24.46 -13.73 6.10
CA ASN A 3 -23.87 -13.80 7.44
C ASN A 3 -22.67 -12.85 7.56
N LEU A 4 -21.80 -12.86 6.55
CA LEU A 4 -20.56 -12.08 6.52
C LEU A 4 -20.26 -11.58 5.11
N ILE A 5 -19.90 -10.31 5.01
CA ILE A 5 -19.26 -9.72 3.82
C ILE A 5 -17.87 -9.26 4.21
N ILE A 6 -16.90 -9.45 3.30
CA ILE A 6 -15.52 -9.00 3.44
C ILE A 6 -15.23 -8.05 2.28
N VAL A 7 -14.81 -6.83 2.56
CA VAL A 7 -14.48 -5.82 1.57
C VAL A 7 -12.97 -5.79 1.35
N GLY A 8 -12.55 -6.16 0.15
CA GLY A 8 -11.17 -6.29 -0.26
C GLY A 8 -10.68 -7.73 -0.35
N SER A 9 -9.95 -8.03 -1.41
CA SER A 9 -9.39 -9.35 -1.73
C SER A 9 -7.87 -9.39 -1.68
N GLY A 10 -7.24 -8.42 -1.01
CA GLY A 10 -5.82 -8.48 -0.66
C GLY A 10 -5.53 -9.57 0.39
N PRO A 11 -4.27 -9.73 0.83
CA PRO A 11 -3.88 -10.78 1.78
C PRO A 11 -4.71 -10.79 3.06
N ALA A 12 -5.02 -9.63 3.64
CA ALA A 12 -5.84 -9.52 4.84
C ALA A 12 -7.26 -10.04 4.61
N GLY A 13 -7.90 -9.62 3.49
CA GLY A 13 -9.25 -10.04 3.14
C GLY A 13 -9.33 -11.54 2.82
N LEU A 14 -8.37 -12.07 2.05
CA LEU A 14 -8.34 -13.50 1.72
C LEU A 14 -8.02 -14.38 2.95
N THR A 15 -7.18 -13.90 3.87
CA THR A 15 -6.94 -14.58 5.14
C THR A 15 -8.21 -14.63 5.98
N ALA A 16 -8.91 -13.50 6.12
CA ALA A 16 -10.20 -13.44 6.81
C ALA A 16 -11.24 -14.38 6.14
N ALA A 17 -11.30 -14.38 4.80
CA ALA A 17 -12.20 -15.22 4.03
C ALA A 17 -11.95 -16.72 4.24
N LEU A 18 -10.66 -17.12 4.23
CA LEU A 18 -10.25 -18.50 4.49
C LEU A 18 -10.74 -18.98 5.87
N TYR A 19 -10.48 -18.20 6.92
CA TYR A 19 -10.88 -18.58 8.28
C TYR A 19 -12.40 -18.54 8.46
N ALA A 20 -13.09 -17.56 7.87
CA ALA A 20 -14.54 -17.48 7.91
C ALA A 20 -15.22 -18.66 7.15
N GLY A 21 -14.66 -19.03 5.99
CA GLY A 21 -15.10 -20.21 5.23
C GLY A 21 -14.93 -21.50 6.05
N ARG A 22 -13.75 -21.68 6.66
CA ARG A 22 -13.50 -22.83 7.58
C ARG A 22 -14.42 -22.86 8.79
N ALA A 23 -14.90 -21.70 9.26
CA ALA A 23 -15.91 -21.58 10.32
C ALA A 23 -17.35 -21.75 9.79
N ASN A 24 -17.54 -22.08 8.52
CA ASN A 24 -18.84 -22.33 7.90
C ASN A 24 -19.76 -21.08 7.85
N LEU A 25 -19.17 -19.89 7.78
CA LEU A 25 -19.91 -18.63 7.73
C LEU A 25 -20.37 -18.26 6.31
N ASN A 26 -19.89 -18.98 5.28
CA ASN A 26 -20.16 -18.74 3.85
C ASN A 26 -19.99 -17.27 3.46
N PRO A 27 -18.78 -16.71 3.61
CA PRO A 27 -18.56 -15.30 3.38
C PRO A 27 -18.63 -14.93 1.90
N LEU A 28 -19.05 -13.71 1.61
CA LEU A 28 -18.90 -13.06 0.31
C LEU A 28 -17.74 -12.07 0.38
N VAL A 29 -16.76 -12.20 -0.50
CA VAL A 29 -15.68 -11.22 -0.70
C VAL A 29 -16.04 -10.28 -1.83
N VAL A 30 -16.13 -8.98 -1.56
CA VAL A 30 -16.25 -7.93 -2.57
C VAL A 30 -14.85 -7.42 -2.88
N SER A 31 -14.32 -7.75 -4.06
CA SER A 31 -12.89 -7.62 -4.38
C SER A 31 -12.43 -6.19 -4.65
N GLY A 32 -13.34 -5.29 -4.97
CA GLY A 32 -12.99 -3.94 -5.40
C GLY A 32 -12.43 -3.89 -6.85
N PRO A 33 -11.87 -2.76 -7.25
CA PRO A 33 -11.40 -2.53 -8.62
C PRO A 33 -10.11 -3.27 -8.96
N LEU A 34 -9.36 -3.74 -7.95
CA LEU A 34 -8.11 -4.48 -8.11
C LEU A 34 -8.20 -5.82 -7.35
N PRO A 35 -8.79 -6.87 -7.95
CA PRO A 35 -8.87 -8.20 -7.34
C PRO A 35 -7.46 -8.74 -6.98
N GLY A 36 -7.27 -9.18 -5.74
CA GLY A 36 -5.98 -9.59 -5.19
C GLY A 36 -5.18 -8.46 -4.55
N GLY A 37 -5.59 -7.20 -4.75
CA GLY A 37 -4.94 -6.03 -4.14
C GLY A 37 -3.55 -5.72 -4.73
N LEU A 38 -2.79 -4.89 -4.03
CA LEU A 38 -1.50 -4.35 -4.52
C LEU A 38 -0.47 -5.41 -4.85
N LEU A 39 -0.49 -6.57 -4.20
CA LEU A 39 0.46 -7.64 -4.50
C LEU A 39 0.38 -8.15 -5.94
N THR A 40 -0.79 -8.06 -6.59
CA THR A 40 -0.93 -8.47 -8.00
C THR A 40 -0.13 -7.59 -8.96
N GLN A 41 0.31 -6.43 -8.50
CA GLN A 41 1.16 -5.50 -9.26
C GLN A 41 2.65 -5.73 -9.03
N THR A 42 3.03 -6.65 -8.13
CA THR A 42 4.43 -6.98 -7.82
C THR A 42 4.86 -8.20 -8.62
N SER A 43 5.98 -8.09 -9.35
CA SER A 43 6.49 -9.18 -10.19
C SER A 43 7.08 -10.32 -9.37
N GLU A 44 7.84 -10.01 -8.32
CA GLU A 44 8.55 -10.98 -7.48
C GLU A 44 8.39 -10.63 -5.99
N ILE A 45 7.95 -11.61 -5.21
CA ILE A 45 7.78 -11.51 -3.77
C ILE A 45 8.70 -12.53 -3.10
N GLU A 46 9.71 -12.05 -2.38
CA GLU A 46 10.69 -12.88 -1.68
C GLU A 46 10.44 -13.01 -0.18
N ASN A 47 9.52 -12.19 0.35
CA ASN A 47 9.31 -12.02 1.79
C ASN A 47 7.97 -12.58 2.30
N PHE A 48 7.30 -13.43 1.51
CA PHE A 48 6.11 -14.14 1.97
C PHE A 48 6.50 -15.52 2.50
N PRO A 49 6.26 -15.83 3.80
CA PRO A 49 6.65 -17.10 4.40
C PRO A 49 6.01 -18.30 3.71
N GLY A 50 6.78 -19.38 3.54
CA GLY A 50 6.35 -20.62 2.89
C GLY A 50 6.76 -20.75 1.42
N PHE A 51 7.37 -19.71 0.85
CA PHE A 51 7.94 -19.71 -0.50
C PHE A 51 9.46 -19.48 -0.39
N PRO A 52 10.29 -20.54 -0.55
CA PRO A 52 11.75 -20.42 -0.49
C PRO A 52 12.34 -19.67 -1.69
N ASP A 53 11.67 -19.77 -2.83
CA ASP A 53 11.98 -19.02 -4.04
C ASP A 53 10.98 -17.88 -4.20
N ALA A 54 11.37 -16.83 -4.93
CA ALA A 54 10.47 -15.72 -5.23
C ALA A 54 9.21 -16.22 -5.93
N VAL A 55 8.06 -15.69 -5.53
CA VAL A 55 6.76 -16.00 -6.14
C VAL A 55 6.19 -14.75 -6.80
N ASN A 56 5.59 -14.91 -7.99
CA ASN A 56 4.88 -13.82 -8.63
C ASN A 56 3.66 -13.41 -7.80
N GLY A 57 3.47 -12.10 -7.60
CA GLY A 57 2.41 -11.59 -6.75
C GLY A 57 1.00 -11.97 -7.21
N TYR A 58 0.75 -11.95 -8.52
CA TYR A 58 -0.52 -12.41 -9.08
C TYR A 58 -0.75 -13.91 -8.79
N GLU A 59 0.30 -14.74 -8.97
CA GLU A 59 0.23 -16.18 -8.68
C GLU A 59 -0.03 -16.46 -7.21
N LEU A 60 0.63 -15.73 -6.30
CA LEU A 60 0.40 -15.84 -4.87
C LEU A 60 -1.06 -15.54 -4.52
N MET A 61 -1.59 -14.42 -5.02
CA MET A 61 -2.97 -14.01 -4.73
C MET A 61 -3.99 -14.96 -5.34
N ALA A 62 -3.73 -15.50 -6.53
CA ALA A 62 -4.57 -16.52 -7.14
C ALA A 62 -4.62 -17.81 -6.31
N LYS A 63 -3.48 -18.28 -5.78
CA LYS A 63 -3.40 -19.43 -4.88
C LYS A 63 -4.15 -19.19 -3.56
N MET A 64 -4.03 -18.00 -2.97
CA MET A 64 -4.78 -17.65 -1.76
C MET A 64 -6.30 -17.63 -2.00
N GLN A 65 -6.73 -17.10 -3.15
CA GLN A 65 -8.13 -17.09 -3.56
C GLN A 65 -8.65 -18.52 -3.78
N GLU A 66 -7.92 -19.35 -4.53
CA GLU A 66 -8.25 -20.75 -4.76
C GLU A 66 -8.39 -21.51 -3.43
N GLN A 67 -7.48 -21.25 -2.48
CA GLN A 67 -7.55 -21.87 -1.16
C GLN A 67 -8.82 -21.47 -0.42
N ALA A 68 -9.22 -20.20 -0.45
CA ALA A 68 -10.44 -19.73 0.18
C ALA A 68 -11.70 -20.34 -0.48
N GLN A 69 -11.73 -20.44 -1.81
CA GLN A 69 -12.84 -21.04 -2.55
C GLN A 69 -13.14 -22.50 -2.18
N LYS A 70 -12.14 -23.27 -1.74
CA LYS A 70 -12.33 -24.64 -1.24
C LYS A 70 -13.24 -24.72 0.01
N PHE A 71 -13.48 -23.57 0.67
CA PHE A 71 -14.32 -23.47 1.88
C PHE A 71 -15.58 -22.63 1.64
N ASN A 72 -16.19 -22.73 0.45
CA ASN A 72 -17.43 -22.04 0.08
C ASN A 72 -17.38 -20.52 0.23
N VAL A 73 -16.24 -19.91 -0.03
CA VAL A 73 -16.10 -18.46 -0.14
C VAL A 73 -16.56 -18.02 -1.53
N GLU A 74 -17.51 -17.09 -1.58
CA GLU A 74 -17.97 -16.48 -2.81
C GLU A 74 -17.20 -15.19 -3.09
N PHE A 75 -17.02 -14.85 -4.38
CA PHE A 75 -16.34 -13.63 -4.81
C PHE A 75 -17.22 -12.81 -5.74
N LEU A 76 -17.25 -11.50 -5.51
CA LEU A 76 -17.94 -10.51 -6.35
C LEU A 76 -16.96 -9.43 -6.75
N SER A 77 -16.76 -9.25 -8.05
CA SER A 77 -15.87 -8.22 -8.60
C SER A 77 -16.64 -6.91 -8.77
N GLU A 78 -16.83 -6.19 -7.66
CA GLU A 78 -17.59 -4.95 -7.58
C GLU A 78 -16.91 -3.96 -6.63
N THR A 79 -17.25 -2.67 -6.78
CA THR A 79 -16.77 -1.59 -5.92
C THR A 79 -17.86 -1.14 -4.96
N ILE A 80 -17.52 -0.94 -3.69
CA ILE A 80 -18.40 -0.33 -2.69
C ILE A 80 -18.31 1.20 -2.85
N GLU A 81 -19.44 1.85 -3.14
CA GLU A 81 -19.52 3.31 -3.19
C GLU A 81 -19.81 3.94 -1.83
N SER A 82 -20.72 3.33 -1.08
CA SER A 82 -21.10 3.81 0.25
C SER A 82 -21.66 2.70 1.11
N VAL A 83 -21.82 2.98 2.40
CA VAL A 83 -22.37 2.03 3.36
C VAL A 83 -23.34 2.72 4.31
N GLU A 84 -24.28 1.94 4.88
CA GLU A 84 -25.09 2.33 6.03
C GLU A 84 -24.79 1.34 7.15
N LEU A 85 -24.05 1.80 8.16
CA LEU A 85 -23.61 0.96 9.28
C LEU A 85 -24.46 1.22 10.52
N LYS A 86 -24.88 0.13 11.18
CA LYS A 86 -25.69 0.17 12.40
C LYS A 86 -25.06 -0.69 13.48
N GLN A 87 -25.12 -0.23 14.72
CA GLN A 87 -24.67 -0.99 15.89
C GLN A 87 -25.44 -2.32 15.95
N GLY A 88 -24.70 -3.43 15.92
CA GLY A 88 -25.29 -4.79 15.91
C GLY A 88 -25.97 -5.21 14.60
N GLY A 89 -25.89 -4.41 13.53
CA GLY A 89 -26.41 -4.70 12.20
C GLY A 89 -27.92 -4.52 12.01
N PRO A 90 -28.43 -4.82 10.80
CA PRO A 90 -27.72 -5.25 9.62
C PRO A 90 -26.86 -4.13 9.01
N GLN A 91 -25.77 -4.51 8.37
CA GLN A 91 -24.89 -3.58 7.62
C GLN A 91 -25.32 -3.59 6.14
N ILE A 92 -25.46 -2.43 5.55
CA ILE A 92 -25.89 -2.26 4.15
C ILE A 92 -24.72 -1.69 3.36
N LEU A 93 -24.46 -2.25 2.18
CA LEU A 93 -23.39 -1.82 1.26
C LEU A 93 -24.03 -1.50 -0.10
N HIS A 94 -23.77 -0.32 -0.62
CA HIS A 94 -24.20 0.12 -1.95
C HIS A 94 -23.04 -0.06 -2.94
N LEU A 95 -23.30 -0.80 -4.02
CA LEU A 95 -22.32 -1.12 -5.05
C LEU A 95 -22.34 -0.05 -6.17
N ALA A 96 -21.25 0.10 -6.88
CA ALA A 96 -21.14 0.97 -8.05
C ALA A 96 -22.12 0.57 -9.18
N SER A 97 -22.53 -0.69 -9.25
CA SER A 97 -23.60 -1.17 -10.15
C SER A 97 -25.00 -0.65 -9.80
N GLY A 98 -25.17 -0.04 -8.62
CA GLY A 98 -26.48 0.34 -8.06
C GLY A 98 -27.17 -0.77 -7.28
N GLU A 99 -26.57 -1.97 -7.22
CA GLU A 99 -27.09 -3.04 -6.37
C GLU A 99 -26.79 -2.78 -4.89
N THR A 100 -27.54 -3.41 -4.01
CA THR A 100 -27.37 -3.29 -2.56
C THR A 100 -27.17 -4.67 -1.95
N LEU A 101 -26.16 -4.78 -1.09
CA LEU A 101 -25.88 -5.97 -0.29
C LEU A 101 -26.21 -5.71 1.17
N GLU A 102 -26.64 -6.76 1.86
CA GLU A 102 -26.99 -6.71 3.29
C GLU A 102 -26.31 -7.87 4.05
N CYS A 103 -25.66 -7.57 5.18
CA CYS A 103 -25.01 -8.58 6.00
C CYS A 103 -25.18 -8.33 7.51
N ARG A 104 -24.99 -9.41 8.29
CA ARG A 104 -24.97 -9.35 9.77
C ARG A 104 -23.65 -8.80 10.29
N ALA A 105 -22.54 -9.22 9.66
CA ALA A 105 -21.19 -8.78 10.01
C ALA A 105 -20.41 -8.36 8.76
N LEU A 106 -19.52 -7.40 8.95
CA LEU A 106 -18.69 -6.81 7.90
C LEU A 106 -17.22 -6.80 8.32
N ILE A 107 -16.33 -7.26 7.44
CA ILE A 107 -14.88 -7.06 7.60
C ILE A 107 -14.42 -6.09 6.53
N VAL A 108 -13.81 -4.97 6.95
CA VAL A 108 -13.21 -3.99 6.05
C VAL A 108 -11.72 -4.29 5.94
N ALA A 109 -11.29 -4.80 4.79
CA ALA A 109 -9.91 -5.14 4.45
C ALA A 109 -9.51 -4.48 3.12
N ALA A 110 -9.96 -3.24 2.92
CA ALA A 110 -9.86 -2.50 1.66
C ALA A 110 -8.43 -2.04 1.30
N GLY A 111 -7.47 -2.22 2.23
CA GLY A 111 -6.08 -1.87 2.02
C GLY A 111 -5.82 -0.37 1.95
N SER A 112 -4.66 -0.01 1.40
CA SER A 112 -4.26 1.38 1.12
C SER A 112 -3.60 1.48 -0.25
N SER A 113 -3.52 2.69 -0.79
CA SER A 113 -2.87 2.97 -2.08
C SER A 113 -1.68 3.90 -1.88
N PRO A 114 -0.53 3.65 -2.49
CA PRO A 114 0.59 4.57 -2.44
C PRO A 114 0.24 5.89 -3.12
N ARG A 115 0.82 6.98 -2.60
CA ARG A 115 0.78 8.28 -3.27
C ARG A 115 1.91 8.34 -4.27
N TRP A 116 1.56 8.57 -5.51
CA TRP A 116 2.49 8.72 -6.61
C TRP A 116 2.84 10.19 -6.85
N ILE A 117 3.89 10.45 -7.62
CA ILE A 117 4.29 11.82 -8.04
C ILE A 117 3.25 12.35 -9.02
N GLY A 118 2.69 11.47 -9.87
CA GLY A 118 1.69 11.79 -10.87
C GLY A 118 2.28 12.17 -12.23
N LEU A 119 3.46 11.64 -12.56
CA LEU A 119 4.11 11.83 -13.85
C LEU A 119 3.76 10.68 -14.81
N GLU A 120 3.57 10.97 -16.09
CA GLU A 120 3.38 9.95 -17.13
C GLU A 120 4.60 9.03 -17.22
N SER A 121 5.80 9.60 -17.07
CA SER A 121 7.04 8.84 -17.04
C SER A 121 7.13 7.91 -15.81
N GLU A 122 6.59 8.32 -14.65
CA GLU A 122 6.49 7.46 -13.47
C GLU A 122 5.67 6.20 -13.76
N GLU A 123 4.49 6.38 -14.37
CA GLU A 123 3.61 5.27 -14.73
C GLU A 123 4.29 4.28 -15.68
N SER A 124 5.06 4.79 -16.64
CA SER A 124 5.77 3.99 -17.63
C SER A 124 6.86 3.11 -17.03
N PHE A 125 7.44 3.49 -15.88
CA PHE A 125 8.53 2.77 -15.24
C PHE A 125 8.12 2.01 -13.95
N LYS A 126 6.84 1.94 -13.61
CA LYS A 126 6.37 1.07 -12.52
C LYS A 126 6.79 -0.38 -12.79
N ASN A 127 7.34 -1.04 -11.77
CA ASN A 127 7.95 -2.38 -11.87
C ASN A 127 9.15 -2.50 -12.83
N ARG A 128 9.67 -1.38 -13.32
CA ARG A 128 10.86 -1.30 -14.17
C ARG A 128 11.83 -0.22 -13.67
N GLY A 129 11.95 -0.13 -12.36
CA GLY A 129 12.80 0.84 -11.68
C GLY A 129 12.05 1.84 -10.79
N VAL A 130 10.73 1.94 -10.88
CA VAL A 130 9.90 2.76 -9.98
C VAL A 130 9.13 1.86 -9.03
N SER A 131 9.28 2.11 -7.73
CA SER A 131 8.64 1.37 -6.63
C SER A 131 8.10 2.33 -5.56
N ALA A 132 7.14 1.85 -4.77
CA ALA A 132 6.65 2.51 -3.56
C ALA A 132 6.92 1.68 -2.29
N CYS A 133 7.82 0.68 -2.36
CA CYS A 133 8.12 -0.22 -1.25
C CYS A 133 9.61 -0.60 -1.20
N ALA A 134 10.38 0.09 -0.38
CA ALA A 134 11.81 -0.20 -0.22
C ALA A 134 12.07 -1.60 0.38
N THR A 135 11.21 -2.07 1.27
CA THR A 135 11.34 -3.40 1.89
C THR A 135 11.04 -4.54 0.92
N CYS A 136 10.24 -4.28 -0.11
CA CYS A 136 9.91 -5.25 -1.16
C CYS A 136 11.06 -5.35 -2.17
N ASP A 137 11.48 -4.21 -2.71
CA ASP A 137 12.29 -4.15 -3.93
C ASP A 137 13.74 -3.72 -3.69
N GLY A 138 14.10 -3.28 -2.49
CA GLY A 138 15.42 -2.74 -2.18
C GLY A 138 16.57 -3.70 -2.46
N ALA A 139 16.35 -5.01 -2.31
CA ALA A 139 17.35 -6.05 -2.55
C ALA A 139 17.81 -6.12 -4.02
N PHE A 140 16.93 -5.79 -4.97
CA PHE A 140 17.24 -5.78 -6.42
C PHE A 140 18.26 -4.69 -6.82
N TYR A 141 18.42 -3.66 -5.98
CA TYR A 141 19.33 -2.53 -6.24
C TYR A 141 20.68 -2.64 -5.53
N ARG A 142 21.13 -3.86 -5.25
CA ARG A 142 22.42 -4.10 -4.58
C ARG A 142 23.60 -3.55 -5.41
N GLY A 143 24.35 -2.62 -4.80
CA GLY A 143 25.49 -1.95 -5.41
C GLY A 143 25.12 -0.88 -6.45
N LEU A 144 23.84 -0.57 -6.62
CA LEU A 144 23.34 0.43 -7.58
C LEU A 144 22.91 1.73 -6.87
N PRO A 145 22.99 2.89 -7.53
CA PRO A 145 22.48 4.15 -7.00
C PRO A 145 20.95 4.20 -7.12
N VAL A 146 20.29 4.67 -6.07
CA VAL A 146 18.82 4.82 -6.03
C VAL A 146 18.41 6.20 -5.55
N VAL A 147 17.19 6.59 -5.90
CA VAL A 147 16.56 7.84 -5.46
C VAL A 147 15.36 7.51 -4.57
N VAL A 148 15.17 8.29 -3.50
CA VAL A 148 13.96 8.29 -2.68
C VAL A 148 13.28 9.65 -2.81
N VAL A 149 12.02 9.66 -3.22
CA VAL A 149 11.23 10.89 -3.36
C VAL A 149 10.33 11.04 -2.14
N GLY A 150 10.62 12.04 -1.30
CA GLY A 150 9.87 12.29 -0.09
C GLY A 150 10.66 13.05 0.97
N GLY A 151 10.08 13.23 2.15
CA GLY A 151 10.75 13.96 3.25
C GLY A 151 10.03 13.83 4.59
N GLY A 152 9.13 12.84 4.72
CA GLY A 152 8.50 12.43 5.98
C GLY A 152 9.22 11.24 6.59
N ASP A 153 8.70 10.72 7.71
CA ASP A 153 9.27 9.56 8.42
C ASP A 153 9.42 8.35 7.50
N SER A 154 8.40 8.01 6.72
CA SER A 154 8.47 6.89 5.76
C SER A 154 9.63 7.04 4.77
N ALA A 155 9.84 8.25 4.23
CA ALA A 155 10.95 8.48 3.29
C ALA A 155 12.32 8.31 3.94
N MET A 156 12.48 8.75 5.20
CA MET A 156 13.73 8.55 5.93
C MET A 156 13.95 7.10 6.33
N GLU A 157 12.88 6.40 6.70
CA GLU A 157 12.93 4.98 7.01
C GLU A 157 13.34 4.16 5.78
N GLU A 158 12.70 4.40 4.65
CA GLU A 158 13.02 3.74 3.38
C GLU A 158 14.43 4.10 2.89
N ALA A 159 14.83 5.37 2.96
CA ALA A 159 16.19 5.77 2.59
C ALA A 159 17.25 5.06 3.46
N CYS A 160 17.05 5.02 4.78
CA CYS A 160 17.96 4.31 5.67
C CYS A 160 17.97 2.78 5.39
N PHE A 161 16.82 2.20 5.07
CA PHE A 161 16.73 0.77 4.73
C PHE A 161 17.52 0.45 3.45
N LEU A 162 17.33 1.26 2.41
CA LEU A 162 17.98 1.09 1.10
C LEU A 162 19.52 1.17 1.19
N THR A 163 20.09 1.90 2.17
CA THR A 163 21.55 1.93 2.34
C THR A 163 22.19 0.58 2.65
N ARG A 164 21.39 -0.43 3.03
CA ARG A 164 21.86 -1.82 3.24
C ARG A 164 22.23 -2.48 1.91
N PHE A 165 21.65 -2.04 0.82
CA PHE A 165 21.79 -2.64 -0.51
C PHE A 165 22.46 -1.68 -1.48
N ALA A 166 21.91 -0.49 -1.64
CA ALA A 166 22.36 0.50 -2.61
C ALA A 166 23.78 0.99 -2.35
N SER A 167 24.45 1.38 -3.42
CA SER A 167 25.76 2.08 -3.34
C SER A 167 25.61 3.48 -2.78
N GLU A 168 24.54 4.16 -3.17
CA GLU A 168 24.19 5.52 -2.76
C GLU A 168 22.66 5.70 -2.79
N VAL A 169 22.12 6.49 -1.88
CA VAL A 169 20.70 6.87 -1.82
C VAL A 169 20.59 8.38 -1.91
N THR A 170 19.93 8.89 -2.94
CA THR A 170 19.68 10.33 -3.09
C THR A 170 18.24 10.64 -2.71
N VAL A 171 18.02 11.39 -1.64
CA VAL A 171 16.69 11.84 -1.23
C VAL A 171 16.36 13.16 -1.92
N VAL A 172 15.29 13.17 -2.72
CA VAL A 172 14.75 14.38 -3.38
C VAL A 172 13.59 14.92 -2.56
N HIS A 173 13.72 16.14 -2.06
CA HIS A 173 12.69 16.79 -1.27
C HIS A 173 12.39 18.21 -1.73
N ARG A 174 11.07 18.53 -1.83
CA ARG A 174 10.57 19.82 -2.35
C ARG A 174 10.77 21.02 -1.42
N ARG A 175 11.29 20.84 -0.21
CA ARG A 175 11.55 21.88 0.79
C ARG A 175 13.02 21.87 1.18
N ASP A 176 13.40 22.87 1.94
CA ASP A 176 14.75 23.06 2.50
C ASP A 176 14.99 22.27 3.81
N ARG A 177 13.96 21.57 4.32
CA ARG A 177 14.02 20.77 5.55
C ARG A 177 13.05 19.60 5.51
N LEU A 178 13.39 18.54 6.21
CA LEU A 178 12.54 17.35 6.37
C LEU A 178 11.28 17.65 7.20
N ARG A 179 10.25 16.89 6.93
CA ARG A 179 9.02 16.81 7.76
C ARG A 179 9.07 15.64 8.74
N ALA A 180 10.07 14.78 8.60
CA ALA A 180 10.30 13.64 9.45
C ALA A 180 10.52 14.06 10.92
N SER A 181 10.27 13.15 11.85
CA SER A 181 10.63 13.32 13.24
C SER A 181 12.13 13.57 13.37
N LYS A 182 12.53 14.32 14.38
CA LYS A 182 13.93 14.69 14.60
C LYS A 182 14.86 13.48 14.61
N ILE A 183 14.44 12.38 15.25
CA ILE A 183 15.22 11.14 15.35
C ILE A 183 15.45 10.54 13.96
N MET A 184 14.41 10.47 13.11
CA MET A 184 14.52 9.90 11.77
C MET A 184 15.32 10.80 10.83
N ALA A 185 15.14 12.12 10.91
CA ALA A 185 15.92 13.09 10.16
C ALA A 185 17.41 12.98 10.49
N GLU A 186 17.78 13.03 11.77
CA GLU A 186 19.18 12.90 12.21
C GLU A 186 19.82 11.57 11.81
N ARG A 187 19.07 10.48 11.83
CA ARG A 187 19.55 9.16 11.39
C ARG A 187 19.91 9.17 9.90
N ALA A 188 19.04 9.74 9.07
CA ALA A 188 19.25 9.81 7.65
C ALA A 188 20.41 10.80 7.30
N GLU A 189 20.45 11.98 7.93
CA GLU A 189 21.47 12.99 7.72
C GLU A 189 22.89 12.54 8.12
N LYS A 190 22.98 11.69 9.15
CA LYS A 190 24.27 11.12 9.61
C LYS A 190 24.74 9.93 8.76
N ASN A 191 23.92 9.40 7.88
CA ASN A 191 24.27 8.24 7.07
C ASN A 191 25.12 8.65 5.86
N PRO A 192 26.38 8.17 5.74
CA PRO A 192 27.30 8.60 4.70
C PRO A 192 26.88 8.20 3.27
N LYS A 193 25.96 7.24 3.14
CA LYS A 193 25.40 6.83 1.85
C LYS A 193 24.20 7.65 1.41
N ILE A 194 23.64 8.51 2.28
CA ILE A 194 22.47 9.32 1.95
C ILE A 194 22.89 10.72 1.57
N LYS A 195 22.46 11.16 0.39
CA LYS A 195 22.58 12.54 -0.09
C LYS A 195 21.21 13.18 -0.19
N PHE A 196 21.15 14.49 -0.02
CA PHE A 196 19.90 15.25 -0.11
C PHE A 196 19.95 16.25 -1.28
N VAL A 197 18.87 16.28 -2.03
CA VAL A 197 18.57 17.30 -3.04
C VAL A 197 17.34 18.06 -2.55
N TRP A 198 17.62 19.22 -1.99
CA TRP A 198 16.61 20.09 -1.39
C TRP A 198 15.94 20.99 -2.43
N ASN A 199 14.78 21.52 -2.08
CA ASN A 199 14.00 22.45 -2.90
C ASN A 199 13.74 21.91 -4.31
N ALA A 200 13.66 20.59 -4.49
CA ALA A 200 13.56 19.95 -5.78
C ALA A 200 12.37 19.02 -5.89
N VAL A 201 11.76 19.00 -7.06
CA VAL A 201 10.71 18.04 -7.44
C VAL A 201 11.19 17.26 -8.66
N VAL A 202 10.81 15.98 -8.72
CA VAL A 202 11.05 15.18 -9.92
C VAL A 202 10.16 15.71 -11.03
N SER A 203 10.73 16.04 -12.17
CA SER A 203 10.01 16.51 -13.37
C SER A 203 9.87 15.43 -14.43
N GLU A 204 10.80 14.46 -14.46
CA GLU A 204 10.78 13.34 -15.40
C GLU A 204 11.57 12.17 -14.82
N ILE A 205 11.15 10.95 -15.15
CA ILE A 205 11.91 9.72 -14.96
C ILE A 205 12.25 9.22 -16.36
N TYR A 206 13.51 8.89 -16.61
CA TYR A 206 13.96 8.49 -17.94
C TYR A 206 14.77 7.19 -17.91
N GLY A 207 14.78 6.50 -19.04
CA GLY A 207 15.53 5.27 -19.23
C GLY A 207 15.16 4.57 -20.54
N GLY A 208 15.73 3.40 -20.73
CA GLY A 208 15.39 2.50 -21.84
C GLY A 208 14.30 1.50 -21.43
N SER A 209 14.68 0.22 -21.25
CA SER A 209 13.78 -0.79 -20.67
C SER A 209 13.47 -0.53 -19.19
N ASP A 210 14.46 -0.02 -18.48
CA ASP A 210 14.43 0.27 -17.05
C ASP A 210 14.90 1.70 -16.78
N VAL A 211 14.76 2.15 -15.52
CA VAL A 211 15.21 3.49 -15.12
C VAL A 211 16.71 3.66 -15.26
N ASP A 212 17.12 4.76 -15.92
CA ASP A 212 18.51 5.22 -16.02
C ASP A 212 18.78 6.50 -15.20
N GLY A 213 17.73 7.24 -14.85
CA GLY A 213 17.82 8.42 -14.03
C GLY A 213 16.52 9.20 -13.91
N ILE A 214 16.63 10.33 -13.23
CA ILE A 214 15.56 11.31 -13.08
C ILE A 214 16.02 12.70 -13.47
N LYS A 215 15.10 13.54 -13.92
CA LYS A 215 15.27 15.00 -13.94
C LYS A 215 14.59 15.60 -12.73
N VAL A 216 15.28 16.49 -12.06
CA VAL A 216 14.71 17.26 -10.96
C VAL A 216 14.73 18.73 -11.33
N ARG A 217 13.67 19.44 -10.93
CA ARG A 217 13.55 20.88 -11.09
C ARG A 217 13.58 21.53 -9.71
N ASP A 218 14.47 22.50 -9.55
CA ASP A 218 14.51 23.36 -8.37
C ASP A 218 13.23 24.21 -8.33
N VAL A 219 12.53 24.20 -7.19
CA VAL A 219 11.24 24.91 -7.04
C VAL A 219 11.39 26.41 -6.86
N GLN A 220 12.61 26.92 -6.57
CA GLN A 220 12.90 28.33 -6.36
C GLN A 220 13.45 28.98 -7.63
N THR A 221 14.39 28.31 -8.31
CA THR A 221 15.07 28.85 -9.49
C THR A 221 14.48 28.38 -10.81
N GLY A 222 13.80 27.23 -10.80
CA GLY A 222 13.31 26.57 -12.01
C GLY A 222 14.39 25.79 -12.79
N GLU A 223 15.64 25.80 -12.32
CA GLU A 223 16.74 25.07 -12.97
C GLU A 223 16.47 23.55 -12.92
N GLU A 224 16.81 22.89 -14.03
CA GLU A 224 16.71 21.43 -14.13
C GLU A 224 18.10 20.78 -14.01
N LYS A 225 18.11 19.61 -13.35
CA LYS A 225 19.31 18.80 -13.15
C LYS A 225 18.98 17.34 -13.34
N GLU A 226 19.87 16.60 -13.98
CA GLU A 226 19.79 15.14 -14.08
C GLU A 226 20.49 14.47 -12.90
N ILE A 227 19.90 13.38 -12.43
CA ILE A 227 20.44 12.52 -11.38
C ILE A 227 20.39 11.08 -11.90
N PRO A 228 21.54 10.49 -12.27
CA PRO A 228 21.60 9.09 -12.67
C PRO A 228 21.22 8.18 -11.51
N CYS A 229 20.34 7.24 -11.75
CA CYS A 229 19.95 6.22 -10.77
C CYS A 229 19.37 4.99 -11.49
N LYS A 230 19.30 3.86 -10.79
CA LYS A 230 18.69 2.62 -11.32
C LYS A 230 17.37 2.28 -10.67
N GLY A 231 17.02 2.97 -9.58
CA GLY A 231 15.73 2.83 -8.92
C GLY A 231 15.22 4.14 -8.33
N VAL A 232 13.91 4.33 -8.39
CA VAL A 232 13.20 5.48 -7.82
C VAL A 232 12.14 4.95 -6.85
N PHE A 233 12.31 5.25 -5.57
CA PHE A 233 11.39 4.87 -4.52
C PHE A 233 10.51 6.06 -4.13
N VAL A 234 9.21 5.93 -4.40
CA VAL A 234 8.24 7.02 -4.17
C VAL A 234 7.68 6.89 -2.76
N ALA A 235 8.28 7.60 -1.81
CA ALA A 235 7.96 7.56 -0.38
C ALA A 235 7.12 8.78 0.05
N LEU A 236 6.04 9.05 -0.67
CA LEU A 236 5.10 10.16 -0.42
C LEU A 236 3.99 9.81 0.58
N GLY A 237 4.00 8.58 1.10
CA GLY A 237 3.00 8.01 1.99
C GLY A 237 1.88 7.29 1.24
N HIS A 238 0.88 6.82 1.98
CA HIS A 238 -0.26 6.08 1.47
C HIS A 238 -1.58 6.77 1.82
N VAL A 239 -2.63 6.39 1.12
CA VAL A 239 -4.02 6.77 1.42
C VAL A 239 -4.79 5.48 1.66
N PRO A 240 -5.46 5.31 2.80
CA PRO A 240 -6.31 4.16 3.02
C PRO A 240 -7.52 4.20 2.09
N ASN A 241 -7.95 3.03 1.60
CA ASN A 241 -9.10 2.92 0.70
C ASN A 241 -10.41 2.83 1.50
N THR A 242 -10.67 3.87 2.29
CA THR A 242 -11.75 3.90 3.29
C THR A 242 -12.83 4.93 2.99
N GLN A 243 -12.82 5.55 1.82
CA GLN A 243 -13.71 6.66 1.45
C GLN A 243 -15.19 6.27 1.58
N ALA A 244 -15.54 5.04 1.18
CA ALA A 244 -16.92 4.53 1.29
C ALA A 244 -17.45 4.44 2.73
N PHE A 245 -16.55 4.41 3.72
CA PHE A 245 -16.86 4.28 5.15
C PHE A 245 -16.76 5.62 5.90
N ALA A 246 -16.41 6.72 5.21
CA ALA A 246 -16.25 8.02 5.84
C ALA A 246 -17.53 8.49 6.54
N GLY A 247 -17.42 8.97 7.77
CA GLY A 247 -18.56 9.38 8.59
C GLY A 247 -19.39 8.24 9.19
N GLN A 248 -19.08 6.98 8.84
CA GLN A 248 -19.76 5.79 9.36
C GLN A 248 -18.88 5.03 10.39
N LEU A 249 -17.56 5.08 10.23
CA LEU A 249 -16.57 4.52 11.16
C LEU A 249 -15.70 5.62 11.76
N ALA A 250 -15.23 5.42 12.99
CA ALA A 250 -14.18 6.25 13.55
C ALA A 250 -12.90 6.08 12.74
N MET A 251 -12.28 7.20 12.34
CA MET A 251 -11.07 7.25 11.55
C MET A 251 -10.12 8.31 12.08
N ASP A 252 -8.81 8.08 11.93
CA ASP A 252 -7.82 9.11 12.23
C ASP A 252 -7.83 10.24 11.18
N GLU A 253 -7.06 11.31 11.44
CA GLU A 253 -6.95 12.46 10.53
C GLU A 253 -6.47 12.13 9.12
N SER A 254 -5.85 10.96 8.93
CA SER A 254 -5.37 10.45 7.65
C SER A 254 -6.36 9.51 6.96
N GLY A 255 -7.50 9.22 7.60
CA GLY A 255 -8.57 8.36 7.09
C GLY A 255 -8.39 6.86 7.38
N TYR A 256 -7.41 6.47 8.22
CA TYR A 256 -7.28 5.08 8.66
C TYR A 256 -8.35 4.73 9.69
N ILE A 257 -8.93 3.53 9.56
CA ILE A 257 -9.94 3.05 10.52
C ILE A 257 -9.30 2.87 11.89
N GLU A 258 -9.89 3.48 12.92
CA GLU A 258 -9.47 3.30 14.29
C GLU A 258 -10.01 1.99 14.87
N LEU A 259 -9.10 1.14 15.36
CA LEU A 259 -9.43 -0.12 16.01
C LEU A 259 -9.36 -0.01 17.52
N GLN A 260 -10.22 -0.73 18.21
CA GLN A 260 -10.22 -0.80 19.67
C GLN A 260 -9.03 -1.65 20.14
N SER A 261 -8.05 -1.06 20.81
CA SER A 261 -6.91 -1.72 21.51
C SER A 261 -6.49 -3.09 21.01
N ASN A 262 -5.55 -3.21 20.06
CA ASN A 262 -4.97 -4.49 19.61
C ASN A 262 -5.99 -5.57 19.18
N THR A 263 -7.17 -5.16 18.74
CA THR A 263 -8.23 -6.03 18.23
C THR A 263 -8.57 -5.63 16.80
N SER A 264 -9.50 -6.38 16.17
CA SER A 264 -10.10 -6.00 14.87
C SER A 264 -11.40 -5.22 15.03
N TYR A 265 -11.85 -4.89 16.24
CA TYR A 265 -13.11 -4.19 16.48
C TYR A 265 -13.02 -2.72 16.08
N THR A 266 -14.00 -2.27 15.30
CA THR A 266 -14.17 -0.85 14.94
C THR A 266 -15.10 -0.14 15.95
N SER A 267 -15.47 1.11 15.63
CA SER A 267 -16.46 1.87 16.41
C SER A 267 -17.90 1.35 16.28
N VAL A 268 -18.18 0.45 15.34
CA VAL A 268 -19.51 -0.11 15.07
C VAL A 268 -19.52 -1.60 15.38
N GLU A 269 -20.42 -2.05 16.26
CA GLU A 269 -20.60 -3.47 16.58
C GLU A 269 -21.00 -4.26 15.33
N GLY A 270 -20.35 -5.41 15.11
CA GLY A 270 -20.54 -6.23 13.91
C GLY A 270 -19.70 -5.78 12.71
N VAL A 271 -18.90 -4.72 12.84
CA VAL A 271 -17.97 -4.26 11.81
C VAL A 271 -16.52 -4.36 12.33
N PHE A 272 -15.68 -5.00 11.54
CA PHE A 272 -14.26 -5.27 11.84
C PHE A 272 -13.36 -4.64 10.81
N GLY A 273 -12.14 -4.28 11.19
CA GLY A 273 -11.10 -3.75 10.31
C GLY A 273 -9.85 -4.63 10.31
N ALA A 274 -9.19 -4.78 9.16
CA ALA A 274 -7.96 -5.54 9.02
C ALA A 274 -7.07 -5.02 7.89
N GLY A 275 -5.76 -5.17 8.04
CA GLY A 275 -4.76 -4.79 7.05
C GLY A 275 -4.56 -3.28 6.91
N ASP A 276 -4.02 -2.88 5.77
CA ASP A 276 -3.50 -1.51 5.54
C ASP A 276 -4.55 -0.39 5.56
N CYS A 277 -5.83 -0.69 5.61
CA CYS A 277 -6.87 0.33 5.81
C CYS A 277 -7.00 0.76 7.29
N ALA A 278 -6.43 -0.03 8.22
CA ALA A 278 -6.42 0.23 9.65
C ALA A 278 -4.99 0.31 10.22
N ASP A 279 -4.07 -0.57 9.75
CA ASP A 279 -2.66 -0.53 10.14
C ASP A 279 -1.81 0.25 9.12
N LYS A 280 -1.33 1.41 9.53
CA LYS A 280 -0.45 2.27 8.72
C LYS A 280 1.05 1.98 8.91
N ARG A 281 1.41 0.97 9.72
CA ARG A 281 2.79 0.78 10.18
C ARG A 281 3.61 -0.10 9.24
N TYR A 282 3.15 -1.30 8.95
CA TYR A 282 3.95 -2.31 8.23
C TYR A 282 3.72 -2.31 6.73
N ARG A 283 2.49 -2.29 6.27
CA ARG A 283 2.09 -2.34 4.86
C ARG A 283 2.76 -3.50 4.13
N GLN A 284 2.64 -4.67 4.73
CA GLN A 284 3.20 -5.92 4.23
C GLN A 284 2.09 -6.98 4.14
N ALA A 285 2.35 -8.04 3.35
CA ALA A 285 1.39 -9.14 3.19
C ALA A 285 1.22 -9.97 4.46
N THR A 286 2.26 -10.00 5.29
CA THR A 286 2.29 -10.78 6.54
C THR A 286 2.76 -9.87 7.67
N PRO A 287 1.92 -9.15 8.36
CA PRO A 287 2.09 -8.69 9.74
C PRO A 287 0.94 -9.14 10.60
#